data_29566d18dbaa6f2ffca09cb56467ffa8
#
_entry.id   29566d18dbaa6f2ffca09cb56467ffa8
#
_cell.length_a   1.000
_cell.length_b   1.000
_cell.length_c   1.000
_cell.angle_alpha   90.00
_cell.angle_beta   90.00
_cell.angle_gamma   90.00
#
_symmetry.space_group_name_H-M   'P 1'
#
loop_
_entity.id
_entity.type
_entity.pdbx_description
1 polymer ?
#
loop_
_entity_poly.entity_id
_entity_poly.type
_entity_poly.pdbx_seq_one_letter_code
_entity_poly.pdbx_strand_id
1 'polypeptide(L)'
;NNGYVSEEKKKNISRVIEETGYQPSSQAQMLRTKKTKLVGVILPKIDSNTISREVAGISDILTKKGYQLILANTNNSVEEELKYLSLFRDNQVDGVIFIATILTKQHREMMKGFKVPIVLLGQQLDGYPCIFQDDYKAAVSLTEQMVKTGKKFGYITVTDKDEAVGRQRKSGVEKVLGENQITLESGCV
;
A
#
# COMPACT_ATOMS: atom_id res chain seq x y z
N ASN A 1 -31.01 7.60 18.54
CA ASN A 1 -31.88 7.33 19.70
C ASN A 1 -31.33 6.14 20.46
N ASN A 2 -30.55 6.40 21.50
CA ASN A 2 -30.20 5.40 22.50
C ASN A 2 -31.41 5.23 23.45
N GLY A 3 -32.45 4.51 23.01
CA GLY A 3 -33.54 4.10 23.84
C GLY A 3 -33.03 3.16 24.94
N TYR A 4 -33.35 3.45 26.20
CA TYR A 4 -33.04 2.57 27.31
C TYR A 4 -33.78 1.22 27.12
N VAL A 5 -33.03 0.13 27.08
CA VAL A 5 -33.55 -1.22 27.02
C VAL A 5 -33.34 -1.85 28.41
N SER A 6 -34.45 -2.31 29.06
CA SER A 6 -34.34 -2.94 30.36
C SER A 6 -33.48 -4.22 30.32
N GLU A 7 -32.84 -4.56 31.43
CA GLU A 7 -31.97 -5.75 31.52
C GLU A 7 -32.74 -7.06 31.23
N GLU A 8 -34.02 -7.13 31.58
CA GLU A 8 -34.89 -8.27 31.25
C GLU A 8 -35.05 -8.43 29.72
N LYS A 9 -35.31 -7.33 29.00
CA LYS A 9 -35.39 -7.33 27.51
C LYS A 9 -34.09 -7.72 26.86
N LYS A 10 -32.95 -7.25 27.40
CA LYS A 10 -31.64 -7.65 26.92
C LYS A 10 -31.41 -9.15 27.07
N LYS A 11 -31.73 -9.74 28.26
CA LYS A 11 -31.63 -11.18 28.49
C LYS A 11 -32.50 -11.99 27.50
N ASN A 12 -33.75 -11.56 27.31
CA ASN A 12 -34.65 -12.24 26.36
C ASN A 12 -34.13 -12.17 24.93
N ILE A 13 -33.62 -11.02 24.49
CA ILE A 13 -33.03 -10.87 23.15
C ILE A 13 -31.78 -11.78 23.00
N SER A 14 -30.89 -11.80 24.00
CA SER A 14 -29.70 -12.66 23.98
C SER A 14 -30.08 -14.15 23.89
N ARG A 15 -31.09 -14.60 24.68
CA ARG A 15 -31.59 -15.97 24.61
C ARG A 15 -32.11 -16.32 23.20
N VAL A 16 -32.94 -15.46 22.61
CA VAL A 16 -33.47 -15.69 21.26
C VAL A 16 -32.36 -15.73 20.22
N ILE A 17 -31.33 -14.88 20.34
CA ILE A 17 -30.16 -14.91 19.47
C ILE A 17 -29.42 -16.25 19.58
N GLU A 18 -29.22 -16.75 20.80
CA GLU A 18 -28.56 -18.04 21.03
C GLU A 18 -29.40 -19.21 20.50
N GLU A 19 -30.72 -19.22 20.75
CA GLU A 19 -31.64 -20.27 20.28
C GLU A 19 -31.79 -20.31 18.77
N THR A 20 -31.79 -19.16 18.11
CA THR A 20 -32.02 -19.04 16.65
C THR A 20 -30.75 -19.01 15.82
N GLY A 21 -29.56 -18.83 16.45
CA GLY A 21 -28.31 -18.62 15.75
C GLY A 21 -28.32 -17.31 14.92
N TYR A 22 -29.17 -16.33 15.28
CA TYR A 22 -29.29 -15.09 14.54
C TYR A 22 -27.96 -14.33 14.52
N GLN A 23 -27.43 -14.10 13.33
CA GLN A 23 -26.30 -13.20 13.12
C GLN A 23 -26.80 -11.95 12.39
N PRO A 24 -26.49 -10.75 12.92
CA PRO A 24 -26.84 -9.52 12.23
C PRO A 24 -26.25 -9.50 10.83
N SER A 25 -27.08 -9.28 9.82
CA SER A 25 -26.58 -9.17 8.43
C SER A 25 -25.55 -8.05 8.33
N SER A 26 -24.36 -8.38 7.80
CA SER A 26 -23.32 -7.39 7.50
C SER A 26 -23.84 -6.29 6.58
N GLN A 27 -24.71 -6.62 5.62
CA GLN A 27 -25.36 -5.67 4.74
C GLN A 27 -26.26 -4.68 5.48
N ALA A 28 -27.05 -5.16 6.46
CA ALA A 28 -27.87 -4.29 7.29
C ALA A 28 -27.03 -3.36 8.18
N GLN A 29 -25.91 -3.86 8.69
CA GLN A 29 -24.94 -3.02 9.41
C GLN A 29 -24.29 -1.98 8.51
N MET A 30 -23.89 -2.34 7.28
CA MET A 30 -23.36 -1.43 6.27
C MET A 30 -24.33 -0.30 5.94
N LEU A 31 -25.61 -0.62 5.71
CA LEU A 31 -26.65 0.38 5.44
C LEU A 31 -26.80 1.37 6.59
N ARG A 32 -26.70 0.91 7.83
CA ARG A 32 -26.83 1.73 9.04
C ARG A 32 -25.59 2.59 9.31
N THR A 33 -24.39 2.03 9.13
CA THR A 33 -23.13 2.69 9.48
C THR A 33 -22.50 3.41 8.31
N LYS A 34 -22.91 3.12 7.08
CA LYS A 34 -22.30 3.54 5.82
C LYS A 34 -20.82 3.13 5.73
N LYS A 35 -20.45 2.05 6.45
CA LYS A 35 -19.09 1.50 6.47
C LYS A 35 -19.13 0.01 6.17
N THR A 36 -18.22 -0.42 5.31
CA THR A 36 -18.06 -1.82 4.93
C THR A 36 -17.13 -2.59 5.86
N LYS A 37 -16.28 -1.87 6.59
CA LYS A 37 -15.17 -2.42 7.36
C LYS A 37 -14.16 -3.20 6.51
N LEU A 38 -14.08 -2.85 5.23
CA LEU A 38 -13.13 -3.42 4.27
C LEU A 38 -12.08 -2.38 3.87
N VAL A 39 -10.83 -2.78 3.80
CA VAL A 39 -9.72 -1.99 3.24
C VAL A 39 -9.12 -2.77 2.09
N GLY A 40 -9.06 -2.15 0.92
CA GLY A 40 -8.36 -2.71 -0.23
C GLY A 40 -6.86 -2.46 -0.14
N VAL A 41 -6.06 -3.48 -0.38
CA VAL A 41 -4.60 -3.38 -0.49
C VAL A 41 -4.18 -3.84 -1.86
N ILE A 42 -3.71 -2.91 -2.69
CA ILE A 42 -3.14 -3.22 -4.01
C ILE A 42 -1.64 -3.35 -3.83
N LEU A 43 -1.08 -4.45 -4.27
CA LEU A 43 0.33 -4.77 -4.10
C LEU A 43 0.96 -5.33 -5.40
N PRO A 44 2.25 -5.03 -5.65
CA PRO A 44 2.91 -5.41 -6.90
C PRO A 44 3.22 -6.91 -6.97
N LYS A 45 3.61 -7.53 -5.84
CA LYS A 45 4.05 -8.92 -5.82
C LYS A 45 4.00 -9.53 -4.42
N ILE A 46 3.09 -10.48 -4.18
CA ILE A 46 2.84 -11.03 -2.85
C ILE A 46 3.99 -11.90 -2.31
N ASP A 47 4.76 -12.52 -3.19
CA ASP A 47 5.90 -13.39 -2.85
C ASP A 47 7.19 -12.60 -2.52
N SER A 48 7.15 -11.26 -2.52
CA SER A 48 8.23 -10.41 -2.04
C SER A 48 8.28 -10.40 -0.51
N ASN A 49 9.46 -10.69 0.07
CA ASN A 49 9.66 -10.63 1.52
C ASN A 49 9.34 -9.26 2.14
N THR A 50 9.62 -8.17 1.44
CA THR A 50 9.29 -6.82 1.89
C THR A 50 7.78 -6.61 1.90
N ILE A 51 7.12 -6.87 0.78
CA ILE A 51 5.67 -6.67 0.62
C ILE A 51 4.89 -7.54 1.60
N SER A 52 5.26 -8.81 1.77
CA SER A 52 4.56 -9.69 2.72
C SER A 52 4.68 -9.23 4.17
N ARG A 53 5.81 -8.65 4.57
CA ARG A 53 5.99 -8.05 5.91
C ARG A 53 5.18 -6.76 6.08
N GLU A 54 5.11 -5.92 5.05
CA GLU A 54 4.26 -4.73 5.04
C GLU A 54 2.79 -5.11 5.19
N VAL A 55 2.31 -6.07 4.40
CA VAL A 55 0.95 -6.59 4.49
C VAL A 55 0.65 -7.17 5.88
N ALA A 56 1.59 -7.91 6.47
CA ALA A 56 1.43 -8.44 7.83
C ALA A 56 1.25 -7.31 8.86
N GLY A 57 2.08 -6.25 8.78
CA GLY A 57 1.96 -5.08 9.66
C GLY A 57 0.63 -4.32 9.49
N ILE A 58 0.20 -4.13 8.25
CA ILE A 58 -1.10 -3.53 7.91
C ILE A 58 -2.23 -4.37 8.50
N SER A 59 -2.18 -5.69 8.28
CA SER A 59 -3.19 -6.65 8.77
C SER A 59 -3.33 -6.61 10.29
N ASP A 60 -2.22 -6.62 11.01
CA ASP A 60 -2.22 -6.59 12.48
C ASP A 60 -2.96 -5.35 13.04
N ILE A 61 -2.69 -4.18 12.47
CA ILE A 61 -3.32 -2.92 12.91
C ILE A 61 -4.79 -2.86 12.53
N LEU A 62 -5.13 -3.22 11.30
CA LEU A 62 -6.51 -3.11 10.80
C LEU A 62 -7.44 -4.13 11.46
N THR A 63 -6.97 -5.36 11.70
CA THR A 63 -7.73 -6.40 12.41
C THR A 63 -8.09 -5.95 13.83
N LYS A 64 -7.14 -5.37 14.57
CA LYS A 64 -7.38 -4.80 15.91
C LYS A 64 -8.43 -3.68 15.91
N LYS A 65 -8.61 -3.01 14.78
CA LYS A 65 -9.63 -1.96 14.58
C LYS A 65 -10.95 -2.50 13.98
N GLY A 66 -11.07 -3.81 13.81
CA GLY A 66 -12.26 -4.47 13.26
C GLY A 66 -12.43 -4.27 11.75
N TYR A 67 -11.33 -4.05 11.02
CA TYR A 67 -11.33 -4.04 9.55
C TYR A 67 -10.82 -5.36 8.99
N GLN A 68 -11.32 -5.72 7.82
CA GLN A 68 -10.83 -6.84 7.01
C GLN A 68 -10.04 -6.30 5.82
N LEU A 69 -9.04 -7.07 5.34
CA LEU A 69 -8.26 -6.73 4.17
C LEU A 69 -8.73 -7.52 2.96
N ILE A 70 -8.77 -6.84 1.82
CA ILE A 70 -8.88 -7.46 0.51
C ILE A 70 -7.56 -7.19 -0.23
N LEU A 71 -6.81 -8.27 -0.53
CA LEU A 71 -5.53 -8.15 -1.22
C LEU A 71 -5.72 -8.32 -2.74
N ALA A 72 -5.14 -7.40 -3.49
CA ALA A 72 -5.07 -7.44 -4.95
C ALA A 72 -3.61 -7.52 -5.40
N ASN A 73 -3.17 -8.71 -5.80
CA ASN A 73 -1.83 -8.93 -6.35
C ASN A 73 -1.82 -8.65 -7.85
N THR A 74 -1.05 -7.66 -8.29
CA THR A 74 -1.06 -7.17 -9.68
C THR A 74 0.06 -7.71 -10.54
N ASN A 75 1.04 -8.40 -9.97
CA ASN A 75 2.24 -8.89 -10.66
C ASN A 75 2.97 -7.78 -11.45
N ASN A 76 3.04 -6.57 -10.88
CA ASN A 76 3.62 -5.37 -11.52
C ASN A 76 2.90 -4.92 -12.81
N SER A 77 1.65 -5.31 -13.01
CA SER A 77 0.86 -4.90 -14.17
C SER A 77 0.08 -3.62 -13.87
N VAL A 78 0.39 -2.54 -14.60
CA VAL A 78 -0.35 -1.27 -14.54
C VAL A 78 -1.84 -1.48 -14.87
N GLU A 79 -2.15 -2.36 -15.81
CA GLU A 79 -3.53 -2.68 -16.19
C GLU A 79 -4.32 -3.30 -15.04
N GLU A 80 -3.71 -4.29 -14.36
CA GLU A 80 -4.32 -4.92 -13.19
C GLU A 80 -4.46 -3.93 -12.02
N GLU A 81 -3.47 -3.04 -11.81
CA GLU A 81 -3.57 -1.99 -10.79
C GLU A 81 -4.80 -1.09 -11.02
N LEU A 82 -4.99 -0.62 -12.25
CA LEU A 82 -6.15 0.21 -12.64
C LEU A 82 -7.46 -0.55 -12.50
N LYS A 83 -7.50 -1.80 -12.89
CA LYS A 83 -8.67 -2.68 -12.74
C LYS A 83 -9.06 -2.85 -11.26
N TYR A 84 -8.09 -3.12 -10.38
CA TYR A 84 -8.37 -3.25 -8.95
C TYR A 84 -8.71 -1.92 -8.28
N LEU A 85 -8.14 -0.81 -8.70
CA LEU A 85 -8.60 0.51 -8.27
C LEU A 85 -10.08 0.72 -8.63
N SER A 86 -10.49 0.42 -9.86
CA SER A 86 -11.90 0.51 -10.25
C SER A 86 -12.78 -0.42 -9.40
N LEU A 87 -12.35 -1.67 -9.22
CA LEU A 87 -13.08 -2.65 -8.42
C LEU A 87 -13.29 -2.18 -6.97
N PHE A 88 -12.26 -1.62 -6.33
CA PHE A 88 -12.37 -1.15 -4.94
C PHE A 88 -13.22 0.10 -4.82
N ARG A 89 -13.19 1.01 -5.80
CA ARG A 89 -14.09 2.15 -5.87
C ARG A 89 -15.56 1.69 -5.95
N ASP A 90 -15.84 0.74 -6.83
CA ASP A 90 -17.20 0.28 -7.12
C ASP A 90 -17.76 -0.61 -5.99
N ASN A 91 -16.91 -1.38 -5.30
CA ASN A 91 -17.28 -2.21 -4.14
C ASN A 91 -17.28 -1.47 -2.80
N GLN A 92 -17.11 -0.15 -2.81
CA GLN A 92 -17.27 0.71 -1.64
C GLN A 92 -16.41 0.29 -0.43
N VAL A 93 -15.13 -0.02 -0.65
CA VAL A 93 -14.18 -0.19 0.47
C VAL A 93 -14.08 1.11 1.28
N ASP A 94 -13.78 1.02 2.57
CA ASP A 94 -13.65 2.19 3.46
C ASP A 94 -12.32 2.94 3.27
N GLY A 95 -11.37 2.35 2.56
CA GLY A 95 -10.09 2.95 2.22
C GLY A 95 -9.24 2.02 1.34
N VAL A 96 -8.21 2.58 0.73
CA VAL A 96 -7.26 1.85 -0.12
C VAL A 96 -5.84 2.12 0.34
N ILE A 97 -5.04 1.07 0.47
CA ILE A 97 -3.59 1.16 0.57
C ILE A 97 -3.03 0.67 -0.77
N PHE A 98 -2.30 1.53 -1.44
CA PHE A 98 -1.71 1.22 -2.73
C PHE A 98 -0.18 1.20 -2.63
N ILE A 99 0.41 -0.01 -2.67
CA ILE A 99 1.85 -0.22 -2.72
C ILE A 99 2.26 -0.05 -4.19
N ALA A 100 2.57 1.19 -4.55
CA ALA A 100 2.79 1.59 -5.93
C ALA A 100 4.24 1.39 -6.35
N THR A 101 4.44 0.99 -7.61
CA THR A 101 5.75 0.96 -8.27
C THR A 101 5.86 2.08 -9.31
N ILE A 102 4.96 2.13 -10.27
CA ILE A 102 4.93 3.11 -11.35
C ILE A 102 3.59 3.84 -11.35
N LEU A 103 3.59 5.13 -11.02
CA LEU A 103 2.38 5.97 -11.01
C LEU A 103 2.19 6.67 -12.36
N THR A 104 1.28 6.17 -13.17
CA THR A 104 0.91 6.77 -14.47
C THR A 104 -0.12 7.90 -14.34
N LYS A 105 -0.35 8.65 -15.42
CA LYS A 105 -1.46 9.62 -15.47
C LYS A 105 -2.82 8.98 -15.22
N GLN A 106 -3.03 7.76 -15.72
CA GLN A 106 -4.29 7.01 -15.53
C GLN A 106 -4.53 6.69 -14.06
N HIS A 107 -3.51 6.29 -13.30
CA HIS A 107 -3.62 6.11 -11.84
C HIS A 107 -4.09 7.40 -11.17
N ARG A 108 -3.44 8.54 -11.49
CA ARG A 108 -3.79 9.84 -10.91
C ARG A 108 -5.24 10.24 -11.19
N GLU A 109 -5.70 10.06 -12.42
CA GLU A 109 -7.09 10.37 -12.79
C GLU A 109 -8.09 9.43 -12.09
N MET A 110 -7.79 8.14 -12.02
CA MET A 110 -8.66 7.18 -11.37
C MET A 110 -8.76 7.43 -9.85
N MET A 111 -7.65 7.73 -9.19
CA MET A 111 -7.63 8.01 -7.76
C MET A 111 -8.41 9.26 -7.38
N LYS A 112 -8.48 10.29 -8.25
CA LYS A 112 -9.32 11.48 -8.02
C LYS A 112 -10.81 11.15 -7.86
N GLY A 113 -11.27 10.05 -8.46
CA GLY A 113 -12.67 9.60 -8.38
C GLY A 113 -13.05 8.90 -7.06
N PHE A 114 -12.10 8.68 -6.15
CA PHE A 114 -12.38 8.03 -4.88
C PHE A 114 -12.97 8.99 -3.86
N LYS A 115 -13.99 8.51 -3.13
CA LYS A 115 -14.60 9.21 -2.00
C LYS A 115 -14.04 8.79 -0.65
N VAL A 116 -13.16 7.80 -0.65
CA VAL A 116 -12.50 7.23 0.52
C VAL A 116 -11.00 7.53 0.48
N PRO A 117 -10.31 7.54 1.62
CA PRO A 117 -8.88 7.80 1.64
C PRO A 117 -8.09 6.73 0.88
N ILE A 118 -7.10 7.19 0.13
CA ILE A 118 -6.06 6.36 -0.47
C ILE A 118 -4.74 6.74 0.17
N VAL A 119 -3.99 5.74 0.66
CA VAL A 119 -2.62 5.90 1.17
C VAL A 119 -1.68 5.22 0.19
N LEU A 120 -0.66 5.94 -0.25
CA LEU A 120 0.40 5.38 -1.10
C LEU A 120 1.56 4.86 -0.24
N LEU A 121 2.08 3.72 -0.63
CA LEU A 121 3.25 3.11 -0.01
C LEU A 121 4.36 2.92 -1.06
N GLY A 122 5.58 3.30 -0.71
CA GLY A 122 6.75 3.17 -1.58
C GLY A 122 6.97 4.29 -2.58
N GLN A 123 5.94 5.09 -2.89
CA GLN A 123 6.04 6.22 -3.83
C GLN A 123 5.49 7.51 -3.20
N GLN A 124 5.96 8.64 -3.68
CA GLN A 124 5.46 9.96 -3.29
C GLN A 124 4.58 10.55 -4.40
N LEU A 125 3.43 11.09 -4.00
CA LEU A 125 2.51 11.78 -4.90
C LEU A 125 1.80 12.91 -4.18
N ASP A 126 1.92 14.13 -4.71
CA ASP A 126 1.26 15.31 -4.16
C ASP A 126 -0.27 15.13 -4.11
N GLY A 127 -0.85 15.57 -3.00
CA GLY A 127 -2.29 15.46 -2.75
C GLY A 127 -2.74 14.16 -2.11
N TYR A 128 -1.84 13.22 -1.84
CA TYR A 128 -2.14 11.95 -1.18
C TYR A 128 -1.25 11.73 0.04
N PRO A 129 -1.76 11.09 1.12
CA PRO A 129 -0.91 10.57 2.17
C PRO A 129 0.06 9.52 1.60
N CYS A 130 1.35 9.71 1.83
CA CYS A 130 2.39 8.81 1.33
C CYS A 130 3.30 8.35 2.47
N ILE A 131 3.65 7.06 2.46
CA ILE A 131 4.67 6.48 3.32
C ILE A 131 5.75 5.91 2.39
N PHE A 132 6.93 6.46 2.45
CA PHE A 132 8.05 6.09 1.57
C PHE A 132 9.38 6.21 2.29
N GLN A 133 10.39 5.60 1.73
CA GLN A 133 11.77 5.70 2.19
C GLN A 133 12.47 6.83 1.41
N ASP A 134 13.47 7.45 2.02
CA ASP A 134 14.35 8.38 1.30
C ASP A 134 15.38 7.58 0.50
N ASP A 135 14.94 7.04 -0.63
CA ASP A 135 15.73 6.15 -1.49
C ASP A 135 17.00 6.83 -2.03
N TYR A 136 16.91 8.13 -2.28
CA TYR A 136 18.07 8.92 -2.71
C TYR A 136 19.15 8.97 -1.63
N LYS A 137 18.79 9.38 -0.40
CA LYS A 137 19.75 9.46 0.71
C LYS A 137 20.28 8.09 1.12
N ALA A 138 19.44 7.06 1.09
CA ALA A 138 19.86 5.70 1.36
C ALA A 138 20.93 5.23 0.36
N ALA A 139 20.72 5.50 -0.94
CA ALA A 139 21.70 5.19 -1.98
C ALA A 139 22.98 5.99 -1.85
N VAL A 140 22.89 7.30 -1.55
CA VAL A 140 24.07 8.15 -1.27
C VAL A 140 24.87 7.55 -0.12
N SER A 141 24.24 7.34 1.03
CA SER A 141 24.93 6.85 2.24
C SER A 141 25.60 5.49 2.04
N LEU A 142 24.93 4.56 1.35
CA LEU A 142 25.50 3.26 1.03
C LEU A 142 26.70 3.38 0.09
N THR A 143 26.57 4.17 -0.97
CA THR A 143 27.63 4.34 -1.97
C THR A 143 28.86 5.04 -1.36
N GLU A 144 28.69 6.02 -0.47
CA GLU A 144 29.76 6.66 0.28
C GLU A 144 30.56 5.66 1.14
N GLN A 145 29.92 4.61 1.68
CA GLN A 145 30.65 3.56 2.38
C GLN A 145 31.39 2.65 1.40
N MET A 146 30.79 2.33 0.26
CA MET A 146 31.39 1.44 -0.73
C MET A 146 32.65 2.04 -1.36
N VAL A 147 32.65 3.33 -1.69
CA VAL A 147 33.81 4.00 -2.33
C VAL A 147 35.06 4.07 -1.43
N LYS A 148 34.89 3.94 -0.10
CA LYS A 148 36.01 3.89 0.84
C LYS A 148 36.82 2.60 0.72
N THR A 149 36.21 1.51 0.28
CA THR A 149 36.80 0.17 0.30
C THR A 149 36.96 -0.44 -1.10
N GLY A 150 36.10 -0.07 -2.05
CA GLY A 150 36.09 -0.59 -3.42
C GLY A 150 36.80 0.34 -4.41
N LYS A 151 37.33 -0.27 -5.50
CA LYS A 151 37.93 0.46 -6.64
C LYS A 151 37.17 0.23 -7.97
N LYS A 152 36.40 -0.84 -8.05
CA LYS A 152 35.59 -1.18 -9.23
C LYS A 152 34.16 -1.39 -8.78
N PHE A 153 33.20 -0.79 -9.48
CA PHE A 153 31.79 -0.78 -9.13
C PHE A 153 30.95 -1.28 -10.27
N GLY A 154 29.97 -2.12 -9.96
CA GLY A 154 28.85 -2.46 -10.82
C GLY A 154 27.55 -2.01 -10.14
N TYR A 155 26.57 -1.60 -10.93
CA TYR A 155 25.26 -1.17 -10.46
C TYR A 155 24.15 -1.93 -11.17
N ILE A 156 23.36 -2.68 -10.41
CA ILE A 156 22.17 -3.38 -10.88
C ILE A 156 20.95 -2.62 -10.36
N THR A 157 20.06 -2.23 -11.23
CA THR A 157 18.88 -1.44 -10.90
C THR A 157 17.64 -1.93 -11.62
N VAL A 158 16.50 -1.31 -11.32
CA VAL A 158 15.24 -1.49 -12.05
C VAL A 158 15.03 -0.35 -13.04
N THR A 159 13.91 -0.37 -13.75
CA THR A 159 13.55 0.66 -14.73
C THR A 159 13.46 2.06 -14.11
N ASP A 160 13.96 3.07 -14.78
CA ASP A 160 13.84 4.49 -14.38
C ASP A 160 12.39 5.02 -14.39
N LYS A 161 11.43 4.21 -14.84
CA LYS A 161 9.99 4.52 -14.71
C LYS A 161 9.50 4.42 -13.28
N ASP A 162 10.18 3.61 -12.44
CA ASP A 162 9.99 3.61 -11.00
C ASP A 162 10.76 4.79 -10.41
N GLU A 163 10.03 5.79 -9.90
CA GLU A 163 10.64 7.02 -9.42
C GLU A 163 11.52 6.77 -8.19
N ALA A 164 11.03 6.01 -7.22
CA ALA A 164 11.73 5.77 -5.95
C ALA A 164 12.91 4.81 -6.14
N VAL A 165 12.64 3.57 -6.53
CA VAL A 165 13.64 2.49 -6.55
C VAL A 165 14.54 2.58 -7.78
N GLY A 166 14.01 2.99 -8.93
CA GLY A 166 14.79 3.16 -10.16
C GLY A 166 15.55 4.49 -10.16
N ARG A 167 14.84 5.60 -10.26
CA ARG A 167 15.46 6.91 -10.51
C ARG A 167 16.19 7.48 -9.29
N GLN A 168 15.54 7.53 -8.12
CA GLN A 168 16.11 8.17 -6.93
C GLN A 168 17.36 7.44 -6.44
N ARG A 169 17.34 6.11 -6.37
CA ARG A 169 18.53 5.33 -5.99
C ARG A 169 19.68 5.50 -6.98
N LYS A 170 19.35 5.43 -8.28
CA LYS A 170 20.34 5.63 -9.35
C LYS A 170 21.01 7.00 -9.25
N SER A 171 20.22 8.06 -9.10
CA SER A 171 20.75 9.41 -8.94
C SER A 171 21.64 9.57 -7.70
N GLY A 172 21.30 8.90 -6.60
CA GLY A 172 22.15 8.89 -5.40
C GLY A 172 23.48 8.19 -5.62
N VAL A 173 23.48 7.06 -6.31
CA VAL A 173 24.71 6.32 -6.68
C VAL A 173 25.57 7.16 -7.63
N GLU A 174 24.99 7.67 -8.72
CA GLU A 174 25.71 8.46 -9.72
C GLU A 174 26.34 9.72 -9.14
N LYS A 175 25.65 10.38 -8.20
CA LYS A 175 26.20 11.54 -7.49
C LYS A 175 27.52 11.18 -6.78
N VAL A 176 27.51 10.16 -5.93
CA VAL A 176 28.69 9.80 -5.12
C VAL A 176 29.83 9.29 -5.98
N LEU A 177 29.54 8.48 -6.99
CA LEU A 177 30.55 8.00 -7.93
C LEU A 177 31.17 9.16 -8.70
N GLY A 178 30.37 10.12 -9.19
CA GLY A 178 30.85 11.31 -9.88
C GLY A 178 31.75 12.20 -9.00
N GLU A 179 31.37 12.42 -7.74
CA GLU A 179 32.19 13.16 -6.76
C GLU A 179 33.54 12.49 -6.48
N ASN A 180 33.62 11.17 -6.63
CA ASN A 180 34.86 10.39 -6.47
C ASN A 180 35.58 10.07 -7.80
N GLN A 181 35.14 10.67 -8.93
CA GLN A 181 35.71 10.48 -10.27
C GLN A 181 35.69 9.01 -10.75
N ILE A 182 34.67 8.27 -10.32
CA ILE A 182 34.44 6.87 -10.68
C ILE A 182 33.36 6.83 -11.77
N THR A 183 33.66 6.20 -12.88
CA THR A 183 32.72 6.01 -13.99
C THR A 183 32.21 4.57 -13.99
N LEU A 184 30.87 4.40 -14.10
CA LEU A 184 30.27 3.11 -14.41
C LEU A 184 30.42 2.87 -15.91
N GLU A 185 31.02 1.75 -16.29
CA GLU A 185 31.07 1.35 -17.69
C GLU A 185 29.67 0.96 -18.17
N SER A 186 29.19 1.59 -19.26
CA SER A 186 27.91 1.23 -19.87
C SER A 186 28.02 -0.14 -20.53
N GLY A 187 27.20 -1.10 -20.13
CA GLY A 187 27.09 -2.38 -20.82
C GLY A 187 27.30 -3.62 -19.97
N CYS A 188 27.53 -3.50 -18.68
CA CYS A 188 27.48 -4.64 -17.75
C CYS A 188 26.08 -4.80 -17.18
N VAL A 189 25.13 -5.22 -18.01
CA VAL A 189 23.81 -5.73 -17.60
C VAL A 189 23.67 -7.15 -18.13
#